data_0e8fb53bc720f544561cfd97aa8c7408
#
_entry.id   0e8fb53bc720f544561cfd97aa8c7408
#
_cell.length_a   1.000
_cell.length_b   1.000
_cell.length_c   1.000
_cell.angle_alpha   90.00
_cell.angle_beta   90.00
_cell.angle_gamma   90.00
#
_symmetry.space_group_name_H-M   'P 1'
#
loop_
_entity.id
_entity.type
_entity.pdbx_description
1 polymer ?
#
loop_
_entity_poly.entity_id
_entity_poly.type
_entity_poly.pdbx_seq_one_letter_code
_entity_poly.pdbx_strand_id
1 'polypeptide(L)'
;MALDLKPRKRIGLVAHDNKKQDLVEWARYNRRLLAMHDLVATGTTGTLLGRELDLPVTWLQSGPLGGDLQIGAMIADGTIDFLVFFWDPLEPQPHDTDVKSLLRIAVVWNIPVACDRASADFMISSPLMTGAYERTVPDYTAHNDRELPMTEEVDGADGAVGAASDRADWSDPAEEAGGHSQDAG
;
A
#
# COMPACT_ATOMS: atom_id res chain seq x y z
N MET A 1 -12.77 -4.94 17.00
CA MET A 1 -12.03 -6.22 16.78
C MET A 1 -10.59 -6.00 17.18
N ALA A 2 -9.92 -6.98 17.81
CA ALA A 2 -8.50 -6.90 18.14
C ALA A 2 -7.70 -7.74 17.14
N LEU A 3 -6.52 -7.25 16.76
CA LEU A 3 -5.58 -7.95 15.89
C LEU A 3 -4.25 -8.10 16.60
N ASP A 4 -3.83 -9.34 16.80
CA ASP A 4 -2.54 -9.65 17.41
C ASP A 4 -1.40 -9.48 16.41
N LEU A 5 -0.63 -8.42 16.57
CA LEU A 5 0.59 -8.22 15.80
C LEU A 5 1.71 -9.11 16.35
N LYS A 6 2.29 -9.93 15.48
CA LYS A 6 3.44 -10.78 15.82
C LYS A 6 4.67 -9.92 16.11
N PRO A 7 5.69 -10.46 16.84
CA PRO A 7 6.97 -9.76 17.00
C PRO A 7 7.60 -9.32 15.69
N ARG A 8 7.54 -10.15 14.64
CA ARG A 8 7.97 -9.80 13.28
C ARG A 8 6.86 -9.04 12.57
N LYS A 9 7.07 -7.74 12.37
CA LYS A 9 6.13 -6.83 11.69
C LYS A 9 6.42 -6.76 10.20
N ARG A 10 5.42 -6.38 9.40
CA ARG A 10 5.63 -5.96 8.02
C ARG A 10 5.60 -4.45 7.94
N ILE A 11 6.71 -3.85 7.53
CA ILE A 11 6.94 -2.41 7.52
C ILE A 11 6.92 -1.89 6.09
N GLY A 12 6.01 -0.97 5.79
CA GLY A 12 6.00 -0.19 4.55
C GLY A 12 6.99 0.97 4.63
N LEU A 13 7.86 1.11 3.62
CA LEU A 13 8.88 2.15 3.53
C LEU A 13 8.66 2.97 2.26
N VAL A 14 8.30 4.23 2.42
CA VAL A 14 7.98 5.17 1.35
C VAL A 14 8.74 6.47 1.57
N ALA A 15 9.22 7.10 0.53
CA ALA A 15 9.79 8.43 0.60
C ALA A 15 9.57 9.21 -0.69
N HIS A 16 9.27 10.50 -0.58
CA HIS A 16 9.37 11.44 -1.70
C HIS A 16 10.82 11.58 -2.18
N ASP A 17 11.00 12.04 -3.41
CA ASP A 17 12.32 12.07 -4.06
C ASP A 17 13.35 12.82 -3.22
N ASN A 18 13.03 14.00 -2.70
CA ASN A 18 13.90 14.80 -1.84
C ASN A 18 14.14 14.18 -0.45
N LYS A 19 13.36 13.18 -0.05
CA LYS A 19 13.45 12.50 1.26
C LYS A 19 14.06 11.10 1.19
N LYS A 20 14.39 10.62 0.00
CA LYS A 20 14.95 9.26 -0.15
C LYS A 20 16.29 9.12 0.54
N GLN A 21 17.14 10.14 0.48
CA GLN A 21 18.44 10.10 1.15
C GLN A 21 18.27 10.05 2.67
N ASP A 22 17.37 10.85 3.23
CA ASP A 22 17.05 10.85 4.67
C ASP A 22 16.56 9.46 5.12
N LEU A 23 15.68 8.84 4.31
CA LEU A 23 15.18 7.48 4.60
C LEU A 23 16.29 6.44 4.54
N VAL A 24 17.18 6.50 3.55
CA VAL A 24 18.32 5.57 3.42
C VAL A 24 19.25 5.68 4.63
N GLU A 25 19.60 6.89 5.03
CA GLU A 25 20.46 7.13 6.20
C GLU A 25 19.81 6.62 7.49
N TRP A 26 18.52 6.90 7.66
CA TRP A 26 17.73 6.38 8.79
C TRP A 26 17.70 4.85 8.80
N ALA A 27 17.47 4.25 7.65
CA ALA A 27 17.38 2.80 7.50
C ALA A 27 18.74 2.11 7.76
N ARG A 28 19.86 2.70 7.29
CA ARG A 28 21.21 2.22 7.61
C ARG A 28 21.49 2.24 9.12
N TYR A 29 21.16 3.32 9.79
CA TYR A 29 21.32 3.43 11.24
C TYR A 29 20.50 2.38 11.97
N ASN A 30 19.27 2.14 11.53
CA ASN A 30 18.34 1.19 12.12
C ASN A 30 18.39 -0.22 11.51
N ARG A 31 19.41 -0.55 10.69
CA ARG A 31 19.49 -1.80 9.94
C ARG A 31 19.28 -3.06 10.80
N ARG A 32 19.82 -3.07 12.02
CA ARG A 32 19.70 -4.22 12.94
C ARG A 32 18.27 -4.45 13.40
N LEU A 33 17.53 -3.39 13.63
CA LEU A 33 16.11 -3.46 14.00
C LEU A 33 15.27 -3.86 12.78
N LEU A 34 15.50 -3.22 11.64
CA LEU A 34 14.78 -3.51 10.39
C LEU A 34 14.96 -4.97 9.93
N ALA A 35 16.13 -5.57 10.16
CA ALA A 35 16.38 -6.97 9.84
C ALA A 35 15.51 -7.98 10.59
N MET A 36 14.86 -7.56 11.68
CA MET A 36 13.93 -8.40 12.43
C MET A 36 12.51 -8.39 11.85
N HIS A 37 12.28 -7.61 10.80
CA HIS A 37 10.96 -7.37 10.21
C HIS A 37 10.94 -7.69 8.72
N ASP A 38 9.74 -7.77 8.13
CA ASP A 38 9.54 -7.89 6.70
C ASP A 38 9.41 -6.48 6.10
N LEU A 39 10.23 -6.16 5.11
CA LEU A 39 10.28 -4.83 4.51
C LEU A 39 9.57 -4.83 3.15
N VAL A 40 8.72 -3.83 2.96
CA VAL A 40 8.03 -3.56 1.69
C VAL A 40 8.30 -2.11 1.33
N ALA A 41 8.66 -1.80 0.10
CA ALA A 41 8.96 -0.43 -0.30
C ALA A 41 8.49 -0.12 -1.72
N THR A 42 8.14 1.14 -1.97
CA THR A 42 7.77 1.60 -3.31
C THR A 42 8.98 1.77 -4.20
N GLY A 43 8.87 1.38 -5.44
CA GLY A 43 9.74 1.58 -6.60
C GLY A 43 11.22 1.86 -6.33
N THR A 44 11.63 3.09 -6.62
CA THR A 44 13.02 3.52 -6.46
C THR A 44 13.50 3.51 -5.02
N THR A 45 12.62 3.74 -4.04
CA THR A 45 12.93 3.60 -2.60
C THR A 45 13.36 2.17 -2.29
N GLY A 46 12.60 1.19 -2.77
CA GLY A 46 12.93 -0.23 -2.57
C GLY A 46 14.28 -0.62 -3.19
N THR A 47 14.55 -0.14 -4.40
CA THR A 47 15.85 -0.38 -5.08
C THR A 47 17.01 0.20 -4.28
N LEU A 48 16.89 1.42 -3.77
CA LEU A 48 17.92 2.05 -2.95
C LEU A 48 18.14 1.29 -1.64
N LEU A 49 17.06 0.98 -0.91
CA LEU A 49 17.13 0.27 0.36
C LEU A 49 17.71 -1.14 0.19
N GLY A 50 17.31 -1.87 -0.84
CA GLY A 50 17.84 -3.21 -1.11
C GLY A 50 19.34 -3.22 -1.32
N ARG A 51 19.88 -2.23 -2.05
CA ARG A 51 21.32 -2.07 -2.28
C ARG A 51 22.09 -1.65 -1.02
N GLU A 52 21.54 -0.74 -0.25
CA GLU A 52 22.22 -0.08 0.86
C GLU A 52 22.16 -0.88 2.15
N LEU A 53 21.10 -1.65 2.37
CA LEU A 53 20.91 -2.39 3.61
C LEU A 53 21.41 -3.85 3.53
N ASP A 54 21.51 -4.40 2.34
CA ASP A 54 21.72 -5.84 2.14
C ASP A 54 20.69 -6.66 2.95
N LEU A 55 19.41 -6.26 2.82
CA LEU A 55 18.25 -6.91 3.42
C LEU A 55 17.23 -7.24 2.33
N PRO A 56 16.45 -8.32 2.50
CA PRO A 56 15.36 -8.59 1.60
C PRO A 56 14.28 -7.51 1.72
N VAL A 57 13.95 -6.85 0.62
CA VAL A 57 12.89 -5.86 0.52
C VAL A 57 11.94 -6.30 -0.58
N THR A 58 10.66 -6.38 -0.29
CA THR A 58 9.62 -6.59 -1.31
C THR A 58 9.38 -5.28 -2.04
N TRP A 59 9.51 -5.28 -3.37
CA TRP A 59 9.38 -4.08 -4.18
C TRP A 59 7.99 -3.96 -4.78
N LEU A 60 7.42 -2.79 -4.66
CA LEU A 60 6.16 -2.38 -5.29
C LEU A 60 6.45 -1.44 -6.46
N GLN A 61 5.40 -0.98 -7.12
CA GLN A 61 5.52 0.07 -8.13
C GLN A 61 6.02 1.39 -7.50
N SER A 62 6.52 2.30 -8.33
CA SER A 62 6.82 3.67 -7.86
C SER A 62 5.53 4.42 -7.52
N GLY A 63 5.60 5.45 -6.66
CA GLY A 63 4.45 6.24 -6.24
C GLY A 63 3.58 6.69 -7.42
N PRO A 64 4.13 7.43 -8.42
CA PRO A 64 3.38 7.87 -9.60
C PRO A 64 2.76 6.76 -10.46
N LEU A 65 3.23 5.53 -10.32
CA LEU A 65 2.70 4.34 -10.99
C LEU A 65 1.79 3.48 -10.10
N GLY A 66 1.31 4.04 -8.98
CA GLY A 66 0.36 3.38 -8.11
C GLY A 66 0.99 2.63 -6.93
N GLY A 67 2.28 2.82 -6.63
CA GLY A 67 2.93 2.20 -5.47
C GLY A 67 2.29 2.58 -4.14
N ASP A 68 1.85 3.82 -4.00
CA ASP A 68 1.16 4.31 -2.80
C ASP A 68 -0.21 3.64 -2.64
N LEU A 69 -0.92 3.40 -3.74
CA LEU A 69 -2.18 2.67 -3.75
C LEU A 69 -1.98 1.19 -3.38
N GLN A 70 -0.89 0.58 -3.83
CA GLN A 70 -0.55 -0.80 -3.42
C GLN A 70 -0.30 -0.90 -1.92
N ILE A 71 0.45 0.04 -1.32
CA ILE A 71 0.63 0.10 0.14
C ILE A 71 -0.73 0.31 0.83
N GLY A 72 -1.57 1.20 0.30
CA GLY A 72 -2.92 1.46 0.83
C GLY A 72 -3.80 0.21 0.82
N ALA A 73 -3.79 -0.57 -0.25
CA ALA A 73 -4.50 -1.84 -0.34
C ALA A 73 -3.95 -2.85 0.69
N MET A 74 -2.63 -2.99 0.81
CA MET A 74 -2.01 -3.86 1.80
C MET A 74 -2.33 -3.47 3.25
N ILE A 75 -2.53 -2.18 3.53
CA ILE A 75 -3.01 -1.70 4.84
C ILE A 75 -4.46 -2.15 5.06
N ALA A 76 -5.33 -1.97 4.07
CA ALA A 76 -6.73 -2.36 4.15
C ALA A 76 -6.90 -3.87 4.33
N ASP A 77 -6.05 -4.66 3.70
CA ASP A 77 -5.99 -6.13 3.80
C ASP A 77 -5.33 -6.62 5.10
N GLY A 78 -4.87 -5.71 5.97
CA GLY A 78 -4.21 -6.04 7.24
C GLY A 78 -2.83 -6.68 7.06
N THR A 79 -2.19 -6.50 5.91
CA THR A 79 -0.87 -7.09 5.62
C THR A 79 0.30 -6.14 5.89
N ILE A 80 0.05 -4.88 6.20
CA ILE A 80 1.04 -3.90 6.69
C ILE A 80 0.75 -3.60 8.17
N ASP A 81 1.76 -3.66 9.00
CA ASP A 81 1.66 -3.42 10.44
C ASP A 81 2.12 -2.02 10.85
N PHE A 82 2.99 -1.41 10.04
CA PHE A 82 3.63 -0.14 10.32
C PHE A 82 4.05 0.56 9.02
N LEU A 83 3.86 1.88 8.94
CA LEU A 83 4.23 2.68 7.79
C LEU A 83 5.26 3.75 8.18
N VAL A 84 6.40 3.77 7.49
CA VAL A 84 7.34 4.88 7.48
C VAL A 84 7.23 5.57 6.14
N PHE A 85 6.75 6.80 6.14
CA PHE A 85 6.58 7.59 4.95
C PHE A 85 7.28 8.96 5.12
N PHE A 86 8.51 9.08 4.66
CA PHE A 86 9.21 10.36 4.69
C PHE A 86 8.64 11.29 3.63
N TRP A 87 7.68 12.07 4.06
CA TRP A 87 6.90 12.99 3.25
C TRP A 87 7.60 14.33 3.11
N ASP A 88 7.61 14.90 1.90
CA ASP A 88 7.99 16.29 1.65
C ASP A 88 6.72 17.14 1.44
N PRO A 89 6.26 17.90 2.45
CA PRO A 89 5.03 18.67 2.35
C PRO A 89 5.21 19.99 1.57
N LEU A 90 6.43 20.37 1.24
CA LEU A 90 6.75 21.62 0.56
C LEU A 90 6.89 21.46 -0.95
N GLU A 91 7.01 20.22 -1.43
CA GLU A 91 7.12 19.95 -2.86
C GLU A 91 5.81 19.33 -3.39
N PRO A 92 5.10 20.07 -4.28
CA PRO A 92 3.89 19.52 -4.92
C PRO A 92 4.23 18.27 -5.74
N GLN A 93 3.49 17.19 -5.47
CA GLN A 93 3.63 15.95 -6.22
C GLN A 93 2.44 15.75 -7.17
N PRO A 94 2.65 15.22 -8.38
CA PRO A 94 1.55 14.91 -9.29
C PRO A 94 0.50 13.98 -8.70
N HIS A 95 0.90 13.15 -7.74
CA HIS A 95 0.06 12.15 -7.04
C HIS A 95 -0.26 12.50 -5.58
N ASP A 96 -0.29 13.80 -5.25
CA ASP A 96 -0.58 14.29 -3.88
C ASP A 96 -1.91 13.75 -3.31
N THR A 97 -2.88 13.50 -4.19
CA THR A 97 -4.14 12.87 -3.82
C THR A 97 -3.94 11.45 -3.28
N ASP A 98 -3.01 10.68 -3.85
CA ASP A 98 -2.72 9.31 -3.43
C ASP A 98 -2.01 9.29 -2.08
N VAL A 99 -1.12 10.26 -1.84
CA VAL A 99 -0.47 10.49 -0.53
C VAL A 99 -1.51 10.72 0.56
N LYS A 100 -2.47 11.63 0.32
CA LYS A 100 -3.56 11.90 1.27
C LYS A 100 -4.44 10.67 1.49
N SER A 101 -4.69 9.90 0.44
CA SER A 101 -5.44 8.65 0.52
C SER A 101 -4.71 7.61 1.34
N LEU A 102 -3.40 7.46 1.17
CA LEU A 102 -2.56 6.55 1.94
C LEU A 102 -2.58 6.89 3.43
N LEU A 103 -2.37 8.17 3.79
CA LEU A 103 -2.42 8.60 5.19
C LEU A 103 -3.82 8.38 5.80
N ARG A 104 -4.88 8.69 5.06
CA ARG A 104 -6.26 8.45 5.49
C ARG A 104 -6.51 6.96 5.77
N ILE A 105 -6.11 6.07 4.87
CA ILE A 105 -6.30 4.63 5.05
C ILE A 105 -5.52 4.12 6.26
N ALA A 106 -4.31 4.60 6.49
CA ALA A 106 -3.54 4.22 7.67
C ALA A 106 -4.27 4.59 8.97
N VAL A 107 -4.88 5.78 9.05
CA VAL A 107 -5.67 6.21 10.21
C VAL A 107 -6.95 5.37 10.33
N VAL A 108 -7.67 5.13 9.23
CA VAL A 108 -8.88 4.30 9.21
C VAL A 108 -8.61 2.92 9.80
N TRP A 109 -7.49 2.28 9.45
CA TRP A 109 -7.13 0.95 9.93
C TRP A 109 -6.26 0.95 11.18
N ASN A 110 -6.09 2.11 11.83
CA ASN A 110 -5.28 2.27 13.04
C ASN A 110 -3.84 1.74 12.88
N ILE A 111 -3.21 2.03 11.73
CA ILE A 111 -1.82 1.69 11.44
C ILE A 111 -0.92 2.82 11.98
N PRO A 112 0.12 2.51 12.77
CA PRO A 112 1.12 3.50 13.15
C PRO A 112 1.83 4.06 11.91
N VAL A 113 1.92 5.39 11.80
CA VAL A 113 2.56 6.09 10.67
C VAL A 113 3.59 7.07 11.18
N ALA A 114 4.80 7.01 10.64
CA ALA A 114 5.83 8.02 10.82
C ALA A 114 6.00 8.81 9.51
N CYS A 115 5.66 10.10 9.52
CA CYS A 115 5.79 10.97 8.35
C CYS A 115 7.13 11.72 8.29
N ASP A 116 7.97 11.58 9.30
CA ASP A 116 9.28 12.22 9.43
C ASP A 116 10.24 11.33 10.21
N ARG A 117 11.53 11.72 10.19
CA ARG A 117 12.61 10.97 10.85
C ARG A 117 12.43 10.86 12.36
N ALA A 118 12.05 11.95 13.01
CA ALA A 118 11.92 11.97 14.48
C ALA A 118 10.82 10.98 14.93
N SER A 119 9.66 11.01 14.28
CA SER A 119 8.58 10.06 14.54
C SER A 119 9.03 8.62 14.30
N ALA A 120 9.76 8.37 13.20
CA ALA A 120 10.29 7.05 12.88
C ALA A 120 11.30 6.55 13.94
N ASP A 121 12.15 7.43 14.47
CA ASP A 121 13.10 7.10 15.54
C ASP A 121 12.40 6.66 16.82
N PHE A 122 11.39 7.42 17.26
CA PHE A 122 10.60 7.06 18.44
C PHE A 122 9.86 5.74 18.26
N MET A 123 9.28 5.53 17.09
CA MET A 123 8.48 4.34 16.82
C MET A 123 9.33 3.08 16.69
N ILE A 124 10.45 3.12 15.93
CA ILE A 124 11.31 1.95 15.73
C ILE A 124 12.02 1.53 17.03
N SER A 125 12.27 2.48 17.95
CA SER A 125 12.86 2.21 19.26
C SER A 125 11.87 1.71 20.31
N SER A 126 10.57 1.72 19.99
CA SER A 126 9.54 1.27 20.93
C SER A 126 9.65 -0.23 21.20
N PRO A 127 9.48 -0.68 22.48
CA PRO A 127 9.37 -2.11 22.79
C PRO A 127 8.24 -2.83 22.04
N LEU A 128 7.21 -2.10 21.60
CA LEU A 128 6.09 -2.64 20.84
C LEU A 128 6.49 -3.12 19.43
N MET A 129 7.62 -2.63 18.91
CA MET A 129 8.12 -3.06 17.60
C MET A 129 8.60 -4.51 17.62
N THR A 130 9.22 -4.96 18.69
CA THR A 130 9.81 -6.30 18.80
C THR A 130 8.97 -7.27 19.63
N GLY A 131 7.96 -6.75 20.36
CA GLY A 131 7.01 -7.52 21.15
C GLY A 131 5.74 -7.89 20.39
N ALA A 132 4.94 -8.76 20.98
CA ALA A 132 3.54 -8.92 20.60
C ALA A 132 2.77 -7.65 21.00
N TYR A 133 1.84 -7.23 20.17
CA TYR A 133 1.01 -6.06 20.42
C TYR A 133 -0.40 -6.29 19.89
N GLU A 134 -1.38 -6.11 20.75
CA GLU A 134 -2.78 -6.16 20.38
C GLU A 134 -3.23 -4.80 19.86
N ARG A 135 -3.44 -4.72 18.54
CA ARG A 135 -3.96 -3.50 17.88
C ARG A 135 -5.48 -3.55 17.80
N THR A 136 -6.15 -2.54 18.30
CA THR A 136 -7.59 -2.38 18.09
C THR A 136 -7.84 -1.99 16.63
N VAL A 137 -8.57 -2.82 15.91
CA VAL A 137 -9.04 -2.52 14.55
C VAL A 137 -10.48 -2.04 14.66
N PRO A 138 -10.84 -0.89 14.04
CA PRO A 138 -12.21 -0.42 14.02
C PRO A 138 -13.16 -1.45 13.40
N ASP A 139 -14.38 -1.52 13.92
CA ASP A 139 -15.43 -2.34 13.35
C ASP A 139 -16.26 -1.51 12.36
N TYR A 140 -16.17 -1.85 11.10
CA TYR A 140 -16.90 -1.17 10.03
C TYR A 140 -18.12 -1.96 9.53
N THR A 141 -18.56 -3.01 10.23
CA THR A 141 -19.71 -3.84 9.84
C THR A 141 -20.95 -2.97 9.62
N ALA A 142 -21.28 -2.09 10.57
CA ALA A 142 -22.42 -1.18 10.42
C ALA A 142 -22.28 -0.19 9.25
N HIS A 143 -21.06 0.11 8.81
CA HIS A 143 -20.83 0.93 7.63
C HIS A 143 -21.07 0.13 6.34
N ASN A 144 -20.64 -1.13 6.30
CA ASN A 144 -20.80 -2.02 5.16
C ASN A 144 -22.25 -2.47 4.98
N ASP A 145 -22.98 -2.65 6.11
CA ASP A 145 -24.37 -3.08 6.12
C ASP A 145 -25.37 -1.91 5.93
N ARG A 146 -24.86 -0.71 5.65
CA ARG A 146 -25.74 0.45 5.37
C ARG A 146 -26.56 0.17 4.12
N GLU A 147 -27.89 0.13 4.27
CA GLU A 147 -28.79 0.13 3.12
C GLU A 147 -28.53 1.39 2.29
N LEU A 148 -28.17 1.20 1.05
CA LEU A 148 -28.13 2.31 0.10
C LEU A 148 -29.59 2.75 -0.12
N PRO A 149 -29.94 4.04 -0.02
CA PRO A 149 -31.25 4.49 -0.41
C PRO A 149 -31.45 4.07 -1.86
N MET A 150 -32.43 3.17 -2.08
CA MET A 150 -32.85 2.83 -3.44
C MET A 150 -33.23 4.14 -4.09
N THR A 151 -32.55 4.50 -5.17
CA THR A 151 -33.00 5.61 -6.01
C THR A 151 -34.41 5.26 -6.44
N GLU A 152 -35.40 6.09 -6.02
CA GLU A 152 -36.75 6.00 -6.55
C GLU A 152 -36.62 5.95 -8.07
N GLU A 153 -37.15 4.88 -8.67
CA GLU A 153 -37.29 4.79 -10.13
C GLU A 153 -37.96 6.07 -10.58
N VAL A 154 -37.28 6.86 -11.38
CA VAL A 154 -37.89 7.99 -12.07
C VAL A 154 -38.86 7.41 -13.08
N ASP A 155 -40.05 7.10 -12.64
CA ASP A 155 -41.17 6.79 -13.51
C ASP A 155 -41.43 8.00 -14.38
N GLY A 156 -41.23 7.87 -15.68
CA GLY A 156 -41.80 8.73 -16.68
C GLY A 156 -40.85 9.51 -17.55
N ALA A 157 -40.28 8.84 -18.54
CA ALA A 157 -40.09 9.44 -19.88
C ALA A 157 -40.08 8.30 -20.91
N ASP A 158 -41.21 8.12 -21.57
CA ASP A 158 -41.30 7.42 -22.86
C ASP A 158 -40.27 7.97 -23.84
N GLY A 159 -39.37 7.12 -24.30
CA GLY A 159 -38.36 7.44 -25.30
C GLY A 159 -37.62 6.18 -25.71
N ALA A 160 -38.15 5.46 -26.68
CA ALA A 160 -37.53 4.31 -27.28
C ALA A 160 -36.11 4.64 -27.77
N VAL A 161 -35.08 4.04 -27.17
CA VAL A 161 -33.75 3.93 -27.79
C VAL A 161 -33.34 2.47 -27.74
N GLY A 162 -33.03 1.95 -28.94
CA GLY A 162 -32.85 0.55 -29.25
C GLY A 162 -31.79 -0.16 -28.43
N ALA A 163 -32.06 -1.41 -28.18
CA ALA A 163 -31.13 -2.38 -27.62
C ALA A 163 -29.89 -2.51 -28.50
N ALA A 164 -28.75 -2.06 -27.99
CA ALA A 164 -27.45 -2.51 -28.45
C ALA A 164 -26.85 -3.38 -27.34
N SER A 165 -26.97 -4.68 -27.51
CA SER A 165 -26.25 -5.68 -26.74
C SER A 165 -24.80 -5.68 -27.21
N ASP A 166 -23.92 -4.99 -26.49
CA ASP A 166 -22.49 -5.24 -26.59
C ASP A 166 -21.95 -5.57 -25.18
N ARG A 167 -22.04 -6.84 -24.85
CA ARG A 167 -21.17 -7.40 -23.82
C ARG A 167 -19.81 -7.54 -24.46
N ALA A 168 -18.89 -6.64 -24.09
CA ALA A 168 -17.48 -6.85 -24.37
C ALA A 168 -17.05 -8.15 -23.72
N ASP A 169 -16.75 -9.12 -24.55
CA ASP A 169 -16.13 -10.39 -24.17
C ASP A 169 -14.69 -10.09 -23.77
N TRP A 170 -14.44 -10.09 -22.47
CA TRP A 170 -13.11 -9.96 -21.90
C TRP A 170 -12.46 -11.34 -21.88
N SER A 171 -11.84 -11.75 -23.01
CA SER A 171 -11.01 -12.95 -23.06
C SER A 171 -9.63 -12.64 -22.47
N ASP A 172 -9.22 -13.46 -21.52
CA ASP A 172 -7.93 -13.44 -20.83
C ASP A 172 -6.78 -13.65 -21.84
N PRO A 173 -5.76 -12.77 -21.93
CA PRO A 173 -4.65 -12.89 -22.87
C PRO A 173 -3.59 -13.95 -22.50
N ALA A 174 -3.84 -14.84 -21.55
CA ALA A 174 -2.86 -15.83 -21.08
C ALA A 174 -2.83 -17.17 -21.81
N GLU A 175 -3.66 -17.43 -22.83
CA GLU A 175 -3.72 -18.75 -23.50
C GLU A 175 -3.03 -18.84 -24.89
N GLU A 176 -2.34 -17.83 -25.41
CA GLU A 176 -1.66 -17.91 -26.70
C GLU A 176 -0.11 -17.90 -26.62
N ALA A 177 0.49 -18.61 -25.68
CA ALA A 177 1.93 -18.85 -25.71
C ALA A 177 2.29 -20.33 -25.48
N GLY A 178 1.76 -21.19 -26.29
CA GLY A 178 2.09 -22.62 -26.27
C GLY A 178 1.92 -23.30 -27.61
N GLY A 179 2.97 -23.31 -28.43
CA GLY A 179 2.99 -24.23 -29.57
C GLY A 179 3.70 -23.71 -30.82
N HIS A 180 5.00 -23.84 -30.88
CA HIS A 180 5.69 -24.25 -32.10
C HIS A 180 7.05 -24.86 -31.73
N SER A 181 7.02 -26.16 -31.58
CA SER A 181 8.17 -27.04 -31.71
C SER A 181 8.09 -27.69 -33.08
N GLN A 182 9.27 -27.90 -33.68
CA GLN A 182 9.68 -28.82 -34.78
C GLN A 182 10.03 -28.09 -36.07
N ASP A 183 11.19 -28.26 -36.51
CA ASP A 183 11.95 -29.23 -37.19
C ASP A 183 12.89 -28.60 -38.25
N ALA A 184 14.03 -29.24 -38.38
CA ALA A 184 14.85 -29.39 -39.60
C ALA A 184 16.13 -28.52 -39.72
N GLY A 185 17.24 -29.25 -39.79
CA GLY A 185 18.44 -28.99 -40.54
C GLY A 185 19.73 -29.02 -39.77
#